data_da664fc196db37d740348e5e282b7bcd
#
_entry.id   da664fc196db37d740348e5e282b7bcd
#
_cell.length_a   1.000
_cell.length_b   1.000
_cell.length_c   1.000
_cell.angle_alpha   90.00
_cell.angle_beta   90.00
_cell.angle_gamma   90.00
#
_symmetry.space_group_name_H-M   'P 1'
#
loop_
_entity.id
_entity.type
_entity.pdbx_description
1 polymer ?
#
loop_
_entity_poly.entity_id
_entity_poly.type
_entity_poly.pdbx_seq_one_letter_code
_entity_poly.pdbx_strand_id
1 'polypeptide(L)'
;MTRVTWRRDLTWTIGLLGLAVILGLMFHWPLVQASLRGNLTALLDQKRQERREVQFQGVKTLDLAQAYQIWQEQKALFVDAREAKEYQELHVQGAVNVPPETWEGLAASELMKMDRMRELVVYCSQESCDDALKLAKKLRAAGFSRVMAFTGGFRAWDEAGYPADTSR
;
A
#
# COMPACT_ATOMS: atom_id res chain seq x y z
N MET A 1 -54.66 33.20 -10.91
CA MET A 1 -54.46 32.01 -10.04
C MET A 1 -53.94 30.90 -10.94
N THR A 2 -52.60 30.76 -11.02
CA THR A 2 -51.95 29.72 -11.82
C THR A 2 -52.05 28.40 -11.05
N ARG A 3 -52.82 27.45 -11.54
CA ARG A 3 -52.82 26.07 -11.03
C ARG A 3 -51.45 25.49 -11.33
N VAL A 4 -50.64 25.37 -10.28
CA VAL A 4 -49.33 24.70 -10.33
C VAL A 4 -49.56 23.28 -10.83
N THR A 5 -48.93 22.91 -11.93
CA THR A 5 -49.02 21.60 -12.59
C THR A 5 -48.17 20.56 -11.88
N TRP A 6 -48.31 20.48 -10.60
CA TRP A 6 -47.48 19.68 -9.65
C TRP A 6 -47.36 18.21 -10.08
N ARG A 7 -48.42 17.63 -10.63
CA ARG A 7 -48.41 16.23 -11.09
C ARG A 7 -47.54 16.03 -12.36
N ARG A 8 -47.48 16.99 -13.24
CA ARG A 8 -46.71 16.90 -14.48
C ARG A 8 -45.24 17.12 -14.19
N ASP A 9 -44.87 18.03 -13.29
CA ASP A 9 -43.50 18.29 -12.89
C ASP A 9 -42.93 17.10 -12.07
N LEU A 10 -43.75 16.46 -11.23
CA LEU A 10 -43.38 15.27 -10.50
C LEU A 10 -43.11 14.06 -11.42
N THR A 11 -43.91 13.87 -12.48
CA THR A 11 -43.66 12.77 -13.45
C THR A 11 -42.37 12.99 -14.24
N TRP A 12 -42.05 14.22 -14.64
CA TRP A 12 -40.79 14.55 -15.31
C TRP A 12 -39.58 14.36 -14.38
N THR A 13 -39.67 14.76 -13.13
CA THR A 13 -38.57 14.55 -12.15
C THR A 13 -38.32 13.07 -11.85
N ILE A 14 -39.37 12.26 -11.71
CA ILE A 14 -39.24 10.81 -11.54
C ILE A 14 -38.65 10.18 -12.81
N GLY A 15 -39.06 10.61 -13.99
CA GLY A 15 -38.50 10.15 -15.27
C GLY A 15 -37.00 10.44 -15.41
N LEU A 16 -36.59 11.66 -15.05
CA LEU A 16 -35.17 12.04 -15.05
C LEU A 16 -34.33 11.27 -14.04
N LEU A 17 -34.85 11.05 -12.82
CA LEU A 17 -34.20 10.22 -11.80
C LEU A 17 -34.08 8.76 -12.27
N GLY A 18 -35.13 8.19 -12.87
CA GLY A 18 -35.09 6.85 -13.45
C GLY A 18 -34.04 6.70 -14.54
N LEU A 19 -33.98 7.69 -15.44
CA LEU A 19 -32.97 7.74 -16.52
C LEU A 19 -31.54 7.82 -15.93
N ALA A 20 -31.31 8.66 -14.94
CA ALA A 20 -30.02 8.80 -14.28
C ALA A 20 -29.57 7.48 -13.61
N VAL A 21 -30.49 6.77 -12.94
CA VAL A 21 -30.21 5.46 -12.34
C VAL A 21 -29.86 4.43 -13.41
N ILE A 22 -30.61 4.37 -14.51
CA ILE A 22 -30.36 3.44 -15.62
C ILE A 22 -28.99 3.73 -16.25
N LEU A 23 -28.66 4.99 -16.53
CA LEU A 23 -27.36 5.39 -17.07
C LEU A 23 -26.22 5.07 -16.09
N GLY A 24 -26.42 5.29 -14.78
CA GLY A 24 -25.47 4.94 -13.74
C GLY A 24 -25.22 3.42 -13.68
N LEU A 25 -26.28 2.61 -13.75
CA LEU A 25 -26.17 1.14 -13.78
C LEU A 25 -25.48 0.65 -15.06
N MET A 26 -25.79 1.24 -16.22
CA MET A 26 -25.11 0.90 -17.48
C MET A 26 -23.62 1.24 -17.45
N PHE A 27 -23.28 2.41 -16.95
CA PHE A 27 -21.87 2.84 -16.86
C PHE A 27 -21.08 1.99 -15.87
N HIS A 28 -21.69 1.57 -14.76
CA HIS A 28 -21.08 0.73 -13.75
C HIS A 28 -21.44 -0.78 -13.88
N TRP A 29 -21.93 -1.20 -15.03
CA TRP A 29 -22.38 -2.57 -15.27
C TRP A 29 -21.36 -3.65 -14.90
N PRO A 30 -20.05 -3.49 -15.18
CA PRO A 30 -19.04 -4.47 -14.73
C PRO A 30 -18.98 -4.63 -13.22
N LEU A 31 -19.15 -3.54 -12.46
CA LEU A 31 -19.16 -3.59 -10.98
C LEU A 31 -20.43 -4.25 -10.46
N VAL A 32 -21.58 -3.98 -11.09
CA VAL A 32 -22.86 -4.61 -10.75
C VAL A 32 -22.78 -6.12 -10.99
N GLN A 33 -22.27 -6.56 -12.12
CA GLN A 33 -22.06 -7.99 -12.39
C GLN A 33 -21.09 -8.65 -11.42
N ALA A 34 -19.97 -7.99 -11.11
CA ALA A 34 -18.98 -8.49 -10.16
C ALA A 34 -19.58 -8.65 -8.74
N SER A 35 -20.42 -7.71 -8.32
CA SER A 35 -21.16 -7.78 -7.05
C SER A 35 -22.13 -8.94 -7.01
N LEU A 36 -22.93 -9.11 -8.07
CA LEU A 36 -23.92 -10.19 -8.17
C LEU A 36 -23.28 -11.59 -8.24
N ARG A 37 -22.07 -11.69 -8.79
CA ARG A 37 -21.32 -12.96 -8.90
C ARG A 37 -20.41 -13.22 -7.68
N GLY A 38 -20.39 -12.36 -6.68
CA GLY A 38 -19.51 -12.48 -5.53
C GLY A 38 -18.02 -12.21 -5.81
N ASN A 39 -17.67 -11.72 -7.01
CA ASN A 39 -16.28 -11.50 -7.46
C ASN A 39 -15.82 -10.05 -7.29
N LEU A 40 -16.57 -9.24 -6.56
CA LEU A 40 -16.26 -7.81 -6.41
C LEU A 40 -14.90 -7.59 -5.73
N THR A 41 -14.59 -8.37 -4.69
CA THR A 41 -13.31 -8.29 -3.99
C THR A 41 -12.15 -8.59 -4.93
N ALA A 42 -12.23 -9.67 -5.70
CA ALA A 42 -11.19 -10.05 -6.67
C ALA A 42 -10.96 -8.96 -7.73
N LEU A 43 -12.04 -8.35 -8.24
CA LEU A 43 -11.94 -7.25 -9.20
C LEU A 43 -11.29 -5.99 -8.59
N LEU A 44 -11.64 -5.68 -7.34
CA LEU A 44 -11.06 -4.55 -6.62
C LEU A 44 -9.57 -4.78 -6.33
N ASP A 45 -9.21 -6.00 -5.94
CA ASP A 45 -7.82 -6.38 -5.67
C ASP A 45 -6.98 -6.36 -6.96
N GLN A 46 -7.52 -6.87 -8.07
CA GLN A 46 -6.85 -6.75 -9.36
C GLN A 46 -6.58 -5.30 -9.75
N LYS A 47 -7.59 -4.43 -9.64
CA LYS A 47 -7.43 -2.99 -9.93
C LYS A 47 -6.46 -2.29 -8.98
N ARG A 48 -6.39 -2.73 -7.72
CA ARG A 48 -5.40 -2.25 -6.76
C ARG A 48 -3.99 -2.67 -7.17
N GLN A 49 -3.80 -3.91 -7.56
CA GLN A 49 -2.52 -4.42 -8.07
C GLN A 49 -2.05 -3.67 -9.31
N GLU A 50 -2.90 -3.51 -10.32
CA GLU A 50 -2.59 -2.73 -11.53
C GLU A 50 -2.14 -1.30 -11.20
N ARG A 51 -2.83 -0.63 -10.25
CA ARG A 51 -2.43 0.72 -9.80
C ARG A 51 -1.08 0.71 -9.09
N ARG A 52 -0.81 -0.29 -8.25
CA ARG A 52 0.47 -0.44 -7.54
C ARG A 52 1.62 -0.65 -8.52
N GLU A 53 1.45 -1.51 -9.52
CA GLU A 53 2.46 -1.77 -10.54
C GLU A 53 2.85 -0.48 -11.29
N VAL A 54 1.87 0.32 -11.70
CA VAL A 54 2.11 1.61 -12.37
C VAL A 54 2.75 2.62 -11.41
N GLN A 55 2.23 2.73 -10.19
CA GLN A 55 2.66 3.76 -9.23
C GLN A 55 4.07 3.51 -8.71
N PHE A 56 4.45 2.25 -8.52
CA PHE A 56 5.74 1.84 -7.94
C PHE A 56 6.68 1.19 -8.94
N GLN A 57 6.49 1.49 -10.22
CA GLN A 57 7.35 1.01 -11.30
C GLN A 57 8.82 1.30 -11.00
N GLY A 58 9.67 0.27 -11.14
CA GLY A 58 11.11 0.35 -10.89
C GLY A 58 11.55 0.07 -9.44
N VAL A 59 10.64 -0.19 -8.49
CA VAL A 59 11.00 -0.73 -7.17
C VAL A 59 11.01 -2.26 -7.25
N LYS A 60 12.17 -2.88 -7.01
CA LYS A 60 12.28 -4.34 -6.94
C LYS A 60 11.54 -4.85 -5.71
N THR A 61 10.62 -5.78 -5.89
CA THR A 61 9.91 -6.43 -4.78
C THR A 61 10.57 -7.76 -4.41
N LEU A 62 10.44 -8.14 -3.14
CA LEU A 62 10.92 -9.40 -2.57
C LEU A 62 9.76 -10.17 -1.97
N ASP A 63 9.77 -11.47 -2.15
CA ASP A 63 8.94 -12.39 -1.38
C ASP A 63 9.58 -12.71 -0.01
N LEU A 64 8.90 -13.51 0.81
CA LEU A 64 9.34 -13.86 2.15
C LEU A 64 10.67 -14.62 2.15
N ALA A 65 10.84 -15.60 1.25
CA ALA A 65 12.04 -16.43 1.19
C ALA A 65 13.26 -15.60 0.78
N GLN A 66 13.10 -14.72 -0.21
CA GLN A 66 14.15 -13.81 -0.66
C GLN A 66 14.55 -12.81 0.43
N ALA A 67 13.56 -12.24 1.13
CA ALA A 67 13.82 -11.30 2.22
C ALA A 67 14.58 -11.99 3.36
N TYR A 68 14.18 -13.21 3.75
CA TYR A 68 14.87 -13.96 4.79
C TYR A 68 16.29 -14.34 4.40
N GLN A 69 16.54 -14.77 3.17
CA GLN A 69 17.88 -15.06 2.68
C GLN A 69 18.79 -13.83 2.78
N ILE A 70 18.32 -12.66 2.33
CA ILE A 70 19.08 -11.40 2.40
C ILE A 70 19.40 -11.04 3.86
N TRP A 71 18.45 -11.26 4.78
CA TRP A 71 18.64 -11.02 6.21
C TRP A 71 19.70 -11.96 6.81
N GLN A 72 19.62 -13.26 6.51
CA GLN A 72 20.62 -14.25 6.98
C GLN A 72 22.04 -13.91 6.49
N GLU A 73 22.17 -13.45 5.28
CA GLU A 73 23.45 -13.07 4.68
C GLU A 73 23.95 -11.69 5.14
N GLN A 74 23.17 -10.97 5.97
CA GLN A 74 23.45 -9.62 6.47
C GLN A 74 23.84 -8.62 5.36
N LYS A 75 23.32 -8.83 4.16
CA LYS A 75 23.67 -8.01 2.98
C LYS A 75 22.98 -6.66 2.94
N ALA A 76 21.82 -6.54 3.58
CA ALA A 76 21.00 -5.34 3.54
C ALA A 76 20.60 -4.85 4.93
N LEU A 77 20.37 -3.54 5.04
CA LEU A 77 19.69 -2.97 6.19
C LEU A 77 18.18 -3.06 5.98
N PHE A 78 17.48 -3.63 6.95
CA PHE A 78 16.02 -3.63 6.95
C PHE A 78 15.50 -2.31 7.49
N VAL A 79 14.48 -1.76 6.82
CA VAL A 79 13.87 -0.47 7.16
C VAL A 79 12.37 -0.68 7.35
N ASP A 80 11.90 -0.47 8.57
CA ASP A 80 10.49 -0.59 8.93
C ASP A 80 9.74 0.71 8.62
N ALA A 81 8.76 0.62 7.73
CA ALA A 81 7.92 1.74 7.33
C ALA A 81 6.64 1.86 8.18
N ARG A 82 6.46 1.04 9.21
CA ARG A 82 5.30 1.11 10.11
C ARG A 82 5.44 2.25 11.11
N GLU A 83 4.34 2.54 11.80
CA GLU A 83 4.35 3.50 12.90
C GLU A 83 5.32 3.07 14.01
N ALA A 84 5.87 4.07 14.72
CA ALA A 84 6.85 3.84 15.80
C ALA A 84 6.33 2.91 16.89
N LYS A 85 5.02 2.93 17.18
CA LYS A 85 4.39 2.05 18.17
C LYS A 85 4.48 0.59 17.74
N GLU A 86 4.13 0.24 16.51
CA GLU A 86 4.21 -1.11 15.97
C GLU A 86 5.66 -1.62 15.96
N TYR A 87 6.60 -0.76 15.56
CA TYR A 87 8.03 -1.07 15.57
C TYR A 87 8.54 -1.35 16.98
N GLN A 88 8.14 -0.56 17.99
CA GLN A 88 8.55 -0.77 19.39
C GLN A 88 8.02 -2.07 19.96
N GLU A 89 6.82 -2.47 19.58
CA GLU A 89 6.22 -3.73 20.02
C GLU A 89 7.01 -4.93 19.50
N LEU A 90 7.24 -5.01 18.21
CA LEU A 90 8.02 -6.08 17.58
C LEU A 90 8.40 -5.68 16.14
N HIS A 91 9.64 -5.92 15.72
CA HIS A 91 10.14 -5.61 14.38
C HIS A 91 11.18 -6.64 13.91
N VAL A 92 11.51 -6.66 12.63
CA VAL A 92 12.59 -7.52 12.08
C VAL A 92 13.90 -7.20 12.79
N GLN A 93 14.57 -8.22 13.31
CA GLN A 93 15.81 -8.07 14.07
C GLN A 93 16.84 -7.22 13.33
N GLY A 94 17.33 -6.17 13.99
CA GLY A 94 18.31 -5.24 13.45
C GLY A 94 17.77 -4.22 12.46
N ALA A 95 16.44 -4.13 12.30
CA ALA A 95 15.82 -3.10 11.45
C ALA A 95 15.87 -1.71 12.08
N VAL A 96 15.74 -0.68 11.26
CA VAL A 96 15.55 0.71 11.68
C VAL A 96 14.17 1.20 11.29
N ASN A 97 13.54 2.03 12.12
CA ASN A 97 12.19 2.53 11.86
C ASN A 97 12.22 3.90 11.17
N VAL A 98 11.57 3.98 10.02
CA VAL A 98 11.40 5.22 9.24
C VAL A 98 10.01 5.25 8.61
N PRO A 99 8.96 5.66 9.35
CA PRO A 99 7.64 5.85 8.77
C PRO A 99 7.66 6.89 7.65
N PRO A 100 6.94 6.69 6.54
CA PRO A 100 6.91 7.63 5.41
C PRO A 100 6.44 9.04 5.78
N GLU A 101 5.60 9.17 6.81
CA GLU A 101 5.07 10.43 7.31
C GLU A 101 6.14 11.25 8.05
N THR A 102 7.09 10.57 8.69
CA THR A 102 8.19 11.18 9.45
C THR A 102 9.51 11.21 8.67
N TRP A 103 9.43 11.17 7.33
CA TRP A 103 10.59 11.13 6.44
C TRP A 103 11.63 12.23 6.73
N GLU A 104 11.22 13.37 7.24
CA GLU A 104 12.12 14.48 7.60
C GLU A 104 12.68 14.37 9.03
N GLY A 105 12.36 13.29 9.76
CA GLY A 105 12.79 13.06 11.13
C GLY A 105 14.24 12.56 11.28
N LEU A 106 14.65 12.35 12.54
CA LEU A 106 16.01 11.95 12.90
C LEU A 106 16.42 10.61 12.27
N ALA A 107 15.54 9.60 12.27
CA ALA A 107 15.85 8.29 11.71
C ALA A 107 16.12 8.35 10.19
N ALA A 108 15.35 9.16 9.46
CA ALA A 108 15.63 9.42 8.05
C ALA A 108 16.95 10.18 7.88
N SER A 109 17.26 11.13 8.74
CA SER A 109 18.52 11.88 8.71
C SER A 109 19.73 10.96 8.94
N GLU A 110 19.66 9.98 9.82
CA GLU A 110 20.73 8.97 10.01
C GLU A 110 20.89 8.07 8.77
N LEU A 111 19.78 7.62 8.18
CA LEU A 111 19.83 6.90 6.90
C LEU A 111 20.49 7.73 5.81
N MET A 112 20.22 9.03 5.76
CA MET A 112 20.80 9.93 4.75
C MET A 112 22.31 10.12 4.86
N LYS A 113 22.92 9.79 6.00
CA LYS A 113 24.39 9.78 6.20
C LYS A 113 25.05 8.48 5.72
N MET A 114 24.29 7.43 5.42
CA MET A 114 24.82 6.16 4.99
C MET A 114 25.26 6.17 3.53
N ASP A 115 26.10 5.19 3.16
CA ASP A 115 26.48 4.97 1.77
C ASP A 115 25.25 4.72 0.90
N ARG A 116 25.13 5.48 -0.19
CA ARG A 116 24.04 5.39 -1.17
C ARG A 116 24.02 4.06 -1.94
N MET A 117 25.11 3.32 -1.92
CA MET A 117 25.24 1.98 -2.52
C MET A 117 24.81 0.85 -1.56
N ARG A 118 24.52 1.16 -0.28
CA ARG A 118 24.05 0.18 0.69
C ARG A 118 22.73 -0.41 0.23
N GLU A 119 22.59 -1.72 0.36
CA GLU A 119 21.34 -2.42 0.09
C GLU A 119 20.34 -2.16 1.21
N LEU A 120 19.12 -1.75 0.84
CA LEU A 120 18.04 -1.49 1.78
C LEU A 120 16.84 -2.37 1.42
N VAL A 121 16.26 -3.03 2.42
CA VAL A 121 15.00 -3.78 2.30
C VAL A 121 13.95 -3.08 3.15
N VAL A 122 13.00 -2.44 2.50
CA VAL A 122 11.90 -1.73 3.16
C VAL A 122 10.71 -2.66 3.31
N TYR A 123 10.09 -2.68 4.47
CA TYR A 123 8.89 -3.46 4.74
C TYR A 123 7.84 -2.66 5.52
N CYS A 124 6.60 -3.15 5.53
CA CYS A 124 5.46 -2.58 6.23
C CYS A 124 4.71 -3.68 7.01
N SER A 125 3.48 -3.45 7.45
CA SER A 125 2.71 -4.41 8.25
C SER A 125 2.35 -5.68 7.45
N GLN A 126 1.85 -5.53 6.21
CA GLN A 126 1.33 -6.63 5.39
C GLN A 126 1.30 -6.28 3.89
N GLU A 127 0.95 -7.25 3.04
CA GLU A 127 0.96 -7.09 1.58
C GLU A 127 0.06 -5.96 1.06
N SER A 128 -1.07 -5.68 1.71
CA SER A 128 -1.97 -4.59 1.31
C SER A 128 -1.49 -3.19 1.69
N CYS A 129 -0.38 -3.08 2.43
CA CYS A 129 0.19 -1.82 2.88
C CYS A 129 1.15 -1.25 1.82
N ASP A 130 0.94 0.00 1.41
CA ASP A 130 1.76 0.67 0.40
C ASP A 130 2.94 1.47 0.98
N ASP A 131 3.08 1.54 2.32
CA ASP A 131 4.07 2.43 2.94
C ASP A 131 5.50 1.99 2.69
N ALA A 132 5.75 0.67 2.61
CA ALA A 132 7.05 0.15 2.18
C ALA A 132 7.43 0.63 0.76
N LEU A 133 6.48 0.59 -0.17
CA LEU A 133 6.69 1.04 -1.55
C LEU A 133 6.85 2.56 -1.63
N LYS A 134 6.06 3.32 -0.85
CA LYS A 134 6.18 4.79 -0.75
C LYS A 134 7.56 5.18 -0.21
N LEU A 135 8.01 4.54 0.88
CA LEU A 135 9.33 4.80 1.47
C LEU A 135 10.45 4.39 0.52
N ALA A 136 10.35 3.22 -0.13
CA ALA A 136 11.33 2.78 -1.12
C ALA A 136 11.48 3.80 -2.27
N LYS A 137 10.37 4.38 -2.73
CA LYS A 137 10.39 5.45 -3.75
C LYS A 137 11.07 6.72 -3.24
N LYS A 138 10.79 7.14 -1.99
CA LYS A 138 11.46 8.28 -1.35
C LYS A 138 12.97 8.06 -1.21
N LEU A 139 13.38 6.87 -0.76
CA LEU A 139 14.81 6.50 -0.64
C LEU A 139 15.53 6.54 -2.00
N ARG A 140 14.89 6.01 -3.04
CA ARG A 140 15.46 6.07 -4.40
C ARG A 140 15.59 7.52 -4.90
N ALA A 141 14.57 8.34 -4.68
CA ALA A 141 14.62 9.76 -5.02
C ALA A 141 15.72 10.51 -4.25
N ALA A 142 16.04 10.05 -3.02
CA ALA A 142 17.14 10.55 -2.21
C ALA A 142 18.53 10.02 -2.64
N GLY A 143 18.62 9.19 -3.70
CA GLY A 143 19.86 8.72 -4.30
C GLY A 143 20.31 7.33 -3.88
N PHE A 144 19.54 6.58 -3.08
CA PHE A 144 19.86 5.18 -2.80
C PHE A 144 19.58 4.32 -4.04
N SER A 145 20.58 3.64 -4.58
CA SER A 145 20.46 2.88 -5.82
C SER A 145 19.94 1.46 -5.63
N ARG A 146 20.12 0.87 -4.43
CA ARG A 146 19.81 -0.53 -4.11
C ARG A 146 18.71 -0.66 -3.08
N VAL A 147 17.51 -0.17 -3.43
CA VAL A 147 16.34 -0.24 -2.56
C VAL A 147 15.37 -1.27 -3.10
N MET A 148 14.96 -2.18 -2.23
CA MET A 148 14.01 -3.27 -2.47
C MET A 148 12.85 -3.15 -1.48
N ALA A 149 11.67 -3.65 -1.84
CA ALA A 149 10.50 -3.68 -0.97
C ALA A 149 10.08 -5.14 -0.69
N PHE A 150 10.06 -5.52 0.58
CA PHE A 150 9.51 -6.79 1.02
C PHE A 150 7.99 -6.65 1.17
N THR A 151 7.24 -7.21 0.22
CA THR A 151 5.78 -7.01 0.12
C THR A 151 4.98 -7.89 1.08
N GLY A 152 5.51 -9.02 1.54
CA GLY A 152 4.86 -9.84 2.58
C GLY A 152 4.69 -9.12 3.91
N GLY A 153 5.56 -8.15 4.19
CA GLY A 153 5.53 -7.32 5.38
C GLY A 153 5.87 -8.06 6.67
N PHE A 154 5.82 -7.33 7.77
CA PHE A 154 6.17 -7.88 9.09
C PHE A 154 5.27 -9.06 9.48
N ARG A 155 4.01 -9.03 9.09
CA ARG A 155 3.08 -10.12 9.40
C ARG A 155 3.56 -11.47 8.85
N ALA A 156 3.97 -11.53 7.58
CA ALA A 156 4.47 -12.77 6.98
C ALA A 156 5.78 -13.23 7.63
N TRP A 157 6.62 -12.28 8.06
CA TRP A 157 7.87 -12.54 8.78
C TRP A 157 7.62 -13.18 10.15
N ASP A 158 6.70 -12.61 10.92
CA ASP A 158 6.31 -13.07 12.26
C ASP A 158 5.58 -14.42 12.22
N GLU A 159 4.62 -14.60 11.30
CA GLU A 159 3.92 -15.87 11.10
C GLU A 159 4.87 -17.02 10.71
N ALA A 160 6.00 -16.73 10.06
CA ALA A 160 7.05 -17.70 9.74
C ALA A 160 7.99 -17.99 10.93
N GLY A 161 7.87 -17.26 12.03
CA GLY A 161 8.73 -17.41 13.21
C GLY A 161 10.16 -16.93 12.98
N TYR A 162 10.39 -15.98 12.09
CA TYR A 162 11.70 -15.44 11.79
C TYR A 162 12.17 -14.44 12.86
N PRO A 163 13.50 -14.20 12.99
CA PRO A 163 14.05 -13.38 14.07
C PRO A 163 13.48 -11.97 14.13
N ALA A 164 13.02 -11.57 15.31
CA ALA A 164 12.45 -10.28 15.60
C ALA A 164 12.93 -9.74 16.95
N ASP A 165 13.02 -8.41 17.07
CA ASP A 165 13.41 -7.68 18.25
C ASP A 165 12.30 -6.75 18.75
N THR A 166 12.37 -6.37 20.03
CA THR A 166 11.53 -5.32 20.62
C THR A 166 12.40 -4.11 20.96
N SER A 167 11.91 -2.91 20.69
CA SER A 167 12.56 -1.67 21.17
C SER A 167 11.88 -1.23 22.46
N ARG A 168 12.50 -1.45 23.60
CA ARG A 168 12.07 -0.90 24.90
C ARG A 168 12.81 0.38 25.19
#